data_5aabc96338c35f4145367a8459e3b77f
#
_entry.id   5aabc96338c35f4145367a8459e3b77f
#
_cell.length_a   1.000
_cell.length_b   1.000
_cell.length_c   1.000
_cell.angle_alpha   90.00
_cell.angle_beta   90.00
_cell.angle_gamma   90.00
#
_symmetry.space_group_name_H-M   'P 1'
#
loop_
_entity.id
_entity.type
_entity.pdbx_description
1 polymer ?
#
loop_
_entity_poly.entity_id
_entity_poly.type
_entity_poly.pdbx_seq_one_letter_code
_entity_poly.pdbx_strand_id
1 'polypeptide(L)'
;MRAFSSFLARALASLLLLQAASAGAAAPDKAGERAAPEEKKTVTELLKDTTAQPGLFGLYQNKETGTLYLQLKKNQIGKEYIHFMHAMDAIPETGYFRGEQWDARIYSIQRYFNRIEIRSEPSSLYFDERSPLHRAQYANVNRAVLVSTPIEAEDSKTGDVYIKADELFLKEALRQIKPTPDPDAKPGDEFPLGDLSADKTRYAAINNYPQNTDVTVEYVYENPAPFRNEDDGFNAAELAINDDRDISITVRHSFIAVPENDFQPRRDDPRIGYFTQIIQDMTSDDAVTPWRDLITRWNLRKKNPGAALSEPVEPIVFWIENTTPAEHRQAIREATLSWNTAFEKAGFRNAIEVKVQPDDADWDAGDIRYNVLRWIAAPSPQFSGFGPSFFNPRTGQILGADVMLEFASLRRYQEIEKIYDSSKLFAVQDIGHQALYRQIAFGLSALMAKGAGEKEQSAMLDDWLRSLVVHEVGHTLGLNHNFRASQYLTMSQLNNSVETRKSGLSGSVMDYEATNVAPIGQPQGQYWSTVPGPYDDWAIDYGYSEALADPVAEEARLENILARSTRPELAFGNDADDMRAPGAGIDPRVMTFDLSSDAIGFAEQRLQLIQQLEVNLRQKLTRPGQSFQAL
;
A
#
# COMPACT_ATOMS: atom_id res chain seq x y z
N MET A 1 3.82 -24.37 -44.58
CA MET A 1 4.22 -25.78 -44.73
C MET A 1 5.74 -25.93 -44.67
N ARG A 2 6.43 -25.54 -43.61
CA ARG A 2 7.88 -25.81 -43.42
C ARG A 2 8.25 -25.95 -41.91
N ALA A 3 7.30 -26.30 -41.05
CA ALA A 3 7.52 -26.45 -39.59
C ALA A 3 7.19 -27.86 -39.05
N PHE A 4 6.90 -28.83 -39.88
CA PHE A 4 6.51 -30.18 -39.43
C PHE A 4 7.56 -31.29 -39.71
N SER A 5 8.73 -30.97 -40.30
CA SER A 5 9.73 -31.98 -40.64
C SER A 5 10.94 -32.08 -39.70
N SER A 6 11.00 -31.25 -38.63
CA SER A 6 12.14 -31.27 -37.68
C SER A 6 11.88 -32.06 -36.39
N PHE A 7 10.68 -32.56 -36.16
CA PHE A 7 10.35 -33.28 -34.93
C PHE A 7 10.53 -34.81 -35.04
N LEU A 8 10.54 -35.37 -36.27
CA LEU A 8 10.72 -36.83 -36.47
C LEU A 8 12.20 -37.25 -36.59
N ALA A 9 13.12 -36.33 -36.82
CA ALA A 9 14.55 -36.65 -36.98
C ALA A 9 15.34 -36.74 -35.67
N ARG A 10 14.76 -36.32 -34.56
CA ARG A 10 15.41 -36.37 -33.23
C ARG A 10 14.99 -37.57 -32.37
N ALA A 11 13.98 -38.32 -32.78
CA ALA A 11 13.50 -39.53 -32.05
C ALA A 11 14.23 -40.82 -32.47
N LEU A 12 15.00 -40.84 -33.57
CA LEU A 12 15.72 -42.04 -34.04
C LEU A 12 17.23 -42.05 -33.70
N ALA A 13 17.78 -40.98 -33.15
CA ALA A 13 19.21 -40.91 -32.78
C ALA A 13 19.50 -41.35 -31.34
N SER A 14 18.48 -41.62 -30.52
CA SER A 14 18.63 -41.98 -29.11
C SER A 14 18.56 -43.47 -28.83
N LEU A 15 18.50 -44.34 -29.82
CA LEU A 15 18.32 -45.79 -29.62
C LEU A 15 19.53 -46.66 -30.03
N LEU A 16 20.69 -46.09 -30.32
CA LEU A 16 21.86 -46.84 -30.81
C LEU A 16 23.18 -46.57 -30.02
N LEU A 17 23.10 -46.19 -28.73
CA LEU A 17 24.29 -46.05 -27.87
C LEU A 17 24.11 -46.69 -26.49
N LEU A 18 23.60 -47.92 -26.49
CA LEU A 18 23.49 -48.73 -25.28
C LEU A 18 24.07 -50.12 -25.52
N GLN A 19 25.37 -50.18 -25.77
CA GLN A 19 26.20 -51.40 -25.55
C GLN A 19 27.66 -51.02 -25.53
N ALA A 20 28.23 -51.05 -24.38
CA ALA A 20 29.61 -51.35 -23.98
C ALA A 20 30.12 -50.39 -22.90
N ALA A 21 29.89 -50.74 -21.65
CA ALA A 21 30.84 -50.54 -20.53
C ALA A 21 30.37 -51.38 -19.34
N SER A 22 30.76 -52.63 -19.34
CA SER A 22 30.75 -53.46 -18.15
C SER A 22 32.03 -53.27 -17.36
N ALA A 23 31.90 -53.34 -16.05
CA ALA A 23 32.92 -53.51 -15.03
C ALA A 23 33.39 -52.24 -14.28
N GLY A 24 32.83 -52.08 -13.12
CA GLY A 24 33.23 -51.23 -12.04
C GLY A 24 32.15 -51.28 -10.95
N ALA A 25 32.09 -52.38 -10.19
CA ALA A 25 31.19 -52.46 -9.03
C ALA A 25 31.65 -51.47 -7.96
N ALA A 26 31.03 -50.29 -7.97
CA ALA A 26 30.99 -49.44 -6.78
C ALA A 26 30.04 -50.08 -5.78
N ALA A 27 30.48 -50.21 -4.56
CA ALA A 27 29.70 -50.69 -3.43
C ALA A 27 28.38 -49.89 -3.31
N PRO A 28 27.27 -50.53 -2.88
CA PRO A 28 26.02 -49.80 -2.69
C PRO A 28 26.26 -48.73 -1.61
N ASP A 29 26.03 -47.48 -2.00
CA ASP A 29 25.86 -46.40 -1.02
C ASP A 29 24.85 -46.87 0.03
N LYS A 30 25.30 -46.85 1.27
CA LYS A 30 24.42 -47.13 2.42
C LYS A 30 23.21 -46.21 2.27
N ALA A 31 22.07 -46.81 1.92
CA ALA A 31 20.80 -46.15 2.06
C ALA A 31 20.80 -45.52 3.46
N GLY A 32 20.69 -44.17 3.49
CA GLY A 32 20.76 -43.45 4.73
C GLY A 32 19.82 -44.11 5.74
N GLU A 33 20.36 -44.58 6.85
CA GLU A 33 19.58 -44.95 8.00
C GLU A 33 18.63 -43.80 8.26
N ARG A 34 17.33 -44.03 8.06
CA ARG A 34 16.29 -43.12 8.57
C ARG A 34 16.57 -43.02 10.06
N ALA A 35 17.06 -41.86 10.49
CA ALA A 35 17.22 -41.59 11.91
C ALA A 35 15.96 -42.01 12.63
N ALA A 36 16.11 -42.74 13.73
CA ALA A 36 15.01 -43.13 14.58
C ALA A 36 14.15 -41.90 14.89
N PRO A 37 12.82 -41.96 14.93
CA PRO A 37 12.00 -40.82 15.25
C PRO A 37 12.49 -40.26 16.59
N GLU A 38 12.97 -39.01 16.59
CA GLU A 38 13.25 -38.28 17.84
C GLU A 38 11.98 -38.33 18.69
N GLU A 39 12.08 -38.73 19.95
CA GLU A 39 10.96 -38.71 20.88
C GLU A 39 10.41 -37.28 20.92
N LYS A 40 9.12 -37.13 20.50
CA LYS A 40 8.48 -35.81 20.50
C LYS A 40 8.43 -35.29 21.94
N LYS A 41 8.89 -34.07 22.13
CA LYS A 41 8.77 -33.38 23.42
C LYS A 41 7.28 -33.24 23.78
N THR A 42 6.96 -33.32 25.05
CA THR A 42 5.66 -32.87 25.54
C THR A 42 5.51 -31.37 25.36
N VAL A 43 4.28 -30.85 25.25
CA VAL A 43 4.04 -29.41 25.17
C VAL A 43 4.70 -28.67 26.34
N THR A 44 4.63 -29.22 27.54
CA THR A 44 5.23 -28.63 28.75
C THR A 44 6.76 -28.54 28.64
N GLU A 45 7.41 -29.55 28.09
CA GLU A 45 8.86 -29.54 27.87
C GLU A 45 9.27 -28.60 26.75
N LEU A 46 8.48 -28.53 25.66
CA LEU A 46 8.73 -27.67 24.52
C LEU A 46 8.66 -26.19 24.92
N LEU A 47 7.64 -25.83 25.69
CA LEU A 47 7.36 -24.45 26.09
C LEU A 47 8.05 -24.02 27.39
N LYS A 48 8.85 -24.90 27.98
CA LYS A 48 9.68 -24.53 29.12
C LYS A 48 10.60 -23.39 28.73
N ASP A 49 10.73 -22.40 29.59
CA ASP A 49 11.60 -21.23 29.41
C ASP A 49 11.22 -20.34 28.19
N THR A 50 9.95 -20.38 27.74
CA THR A 50 9.44 -19.48 26.71
C THR A 50 8.64 -18.32 27.30
N THR A 51 8.53 -17.23 26.53
CA THR A 51 7.57 -16.15 26.76
C THR A 51 6.40 -16.35 25.81
N ALA A 52 5.18 -16.44 26.36
CA ALA A 52 3.96 -16.59 25.56
C ALA A 52 3.42 -15.23 25.10
N GLN A 53 2.99 -15.18 23.85
CA GLN A 53 2.31 -14.02 23.25
C GLN A 53 1.01 -14.52 22.60
N PRO A 54 -0.15 -14.37 23.26
CA PRO A 54 -1.43 -14.80 22.72
C PRO A 54 -1.92 -13.85 21.64
N GLY A 55 -2.63 -14.40 20.63
CA GLY A 55 -3.22 -13.62 19.53
C GLY A 55 -3.95 -14.52 18.54
N LEU A 56 -3.94 -14.13 17.25
CA LEU A 56 -4.49 -14.95 16.17
C LEU A 56 -3.87 -16.34 16.20
N PHE A 57 -2.55 -16.43 16.24
CA PHE A 57 -1.79 -17.62 16.57
C PHE A 57 -1.20 -17.49 17.98
N GLY A 58 -0.97 -18.60 18.67
CA GLY A 58 -0.17 -18.59 19.89
C GLY A 58 1.31 -18.56 19.53
N LEU A 59 2.06 -17.57 20.02
CA LEU A 59 3.50 -17.49 19.82
C LEU A 59 4.24 -17.68 21.13
N TYR A 60 5.33 -18.43 21.10
CA TYR A 60 6.13 -18.77 22.27
C TYR A 60 7.62 -18.63 21.93
N GLN A 61 8.27 -17.59 22.44
CA GLN A 61 9.68 -17.35 22.17
C GLN A 61 10.55 -17.86 23.31
N ASN A 62 11.51 -18.70 23.00
CA ASN A 62 12.48 -19.20 23.97
C ASN A 62 13.42 -18.06 24.41
N LYS A 63 13.58 -17.92 25.74
CA LYS A 63 14.32 -16.80 26.35
C LYS A 63 15.85 -16.89 26.18
N GLU A 64 16.38 -18.08 25.95
CA GLU A 64 17.82 -18.31 25.81
C GLU A 64 18.25 -18.34 24.35
N THR A 65 17.50 -19.06 23.51
CA THR A 65 17.86 -19.30 22.10
C THR A 65 17.21 -18.34 21.13
N GLY A 66 16.15 -17.62 21.53
CA GLY A 66 15.35 -16.78 20.63
C GLY A 66 14.44 -17.57 19.69
N THR A 67 14.50 -18.90 19.66
CA THR A 67 13.65 -19.76 18.81
C THR A 67 12.17 -19.47 19.05
N LEU A 68 11.43 -19.27 17.98
CA LEU A 68 9.99 -19.01 18.03
C LEU A 68 9.20 -20.29 17.72
N TYR A 69 8.28 -20.63 18.60
CA TYR A 69 7.31 -21.69 18.36
C TYR A 69 5.93 -21.08 18.06
N LEU A 70 5.24 -21.62 17.06
CA LEU A 70 3.92 -21.22 16.66
C LEU A 70 2.93 -22.33 17.02
N GLN A 71 1.93 -21.99 17.84
CA GLN A 71 0.79 -22.83 18.14
C GLN A 71 -0.30 -22.64 17.10
N LEU A 72 -0.73 -23.74 16.51
CA LEU A 72 -1.89 -23.82 15.65
C LEU A 72 -2.99 -24.58 16.38
N LYS A 73 -4.08 -23.91 16.68
CA LYS A 73 -5.27 -24.54 17.22
C LYS A 73 -5.84 -25.52 16.20
N LYS A 74 -6.45 -26.60 16.66
CA LYS A 74 -7.04 -27.62 15.79
C LYS A 74 -7.98 -27.05 14.72
N ASN A 75 -8.78 -26.02 15.07
CA ASN A 75 -9.72 -25.37 14.15
C ASN A 75 -9.07 -24.36 13.19
N GLN A 76 -7.79 -24.06 13.34
CA GLN A 76 -7.01 -23.21 12.45
C GLN A 76 -6.37 -24.01 11.31
N ILE A 77 -6.22 -25.32 11.49
CA ILE A 77 -5.71 -26.22 10.46
C ILE A 77 -6.80 -26.44 9.40
N GLY A 78 -6.44 -26.32 8.13
CA GLY A 78 -7.37 -26.36 7.00
C GLY A 78 -7.98 -25.00 6.64
N LYS A 79 -7.63 -23.93 7.38
CA LYS A 79 -8.08 -22.55 7.11
C LYS A 79 -7.10 -21.79 6.25
N GLU A 80 -7.60 -20.74 5.61
CA GLU A 80 -6.84 -19.77 4.83
C GLU A 80 -6.61 -18.48 5.63
N TYR A 81 -5.48 -17.83 5.35
CA TYR A 81 -5.06 -16.58 5.96
C TYR A 81 -4.54 -15.64 4.88
N ILE A 82 -4.80 -14.35 5.02
CA ILE A 82 -4.21 -13.32 4.18
C ILE A 82 -2.86 -12.96 4.77
N HIS A 83 -1.85 -12.86 3.92
CA HIS A 83 -0.51 -12.49 4.30
C HIS A 83 -0.08 -11.23 3.56
N PHE A 84 0.35 -10.23 4.32
CA PHE A 84 0.99 -9.02 3.85
C PHE A 84 2.44 -8.97 4.29
N MET A 85 3.24 -8.24 3.54
CA MET A 85 4.60 -7.87 3.91
C MET A 85 4.79 -6.36 3.75
N HIS A 86 5.54 -5.77 4.69
CA HIS A 86 5.91 -4.36 4.65
C HIS A 86 7.40 -4.21 4.94
N ALA A 87 8.09 -3.36 4.18
CA ALA A 87 9.42 -2.92 4.53
C ALA A 87 9.33 -1.97 5.73
N MET A 88 9.90 -2.39 6.87
CA MET A 88 9.98 -1.58 8.08
C MET A 88 11.21 -0.69 8.09
N ASP A 89 12.28 -1.20 7.47
CA ASP A 89 13.54 -0.48 7.26
C ASP A 89 14.32 -1.15 6.12
N ALA A 90 14.82 -0.34 5.19
CA ALA A 90 15.64 -0.79 4.07
C ALA A 90 16.40 0.41 3.51
N ILE A 91 17.45 0.15 2.76
CA ILE A 91 18.16 1.19 2.01
C ILE A 91 17.63 1.22 0.57
N PRO A 92 17.41 2.40 -0.03
CA PRO A 92 16.84 2.53 -1.39
C PRO A 92 17.64 1.77 -2.46
N GLU A 93 18.94 1.60 -2.26
CA GLU A 93 19.82 0.86 -3.16
C GLU A 93 19.47 -0.64 -3.27
N THR A 94 18.74 -1.19 -2.31
CA THR A 94 18.20 -2.55 -2.39
C THR A 94 16.91 -2.63 -3.21
N GLY A 95 16.39 -1.51 -3.70
CA GLY A 95 15.11 -1.43 -4.39
C GLY A 95 13.92 -1.31 -3.44
N TYR A 96 14.13 -1.22 -2.13
CA TYR A 96 13.08 -1.09 -1.12
C TYR A 96 13.24 0.18 -0.29
N PHE A 97 12.11 0.72 0.15
CA PHE A 97 12.07 1.87 1.06
C PHE A 97 11.12 1.60 2.22
N ARG A 98 11.30 2.32 3.29
CA ARG A 98 10.46 2.20 4.48
C ARG A 98 8.99 2.50 4.16
N GLY A 99 8.09 1.57 4.51
CA GLY A 99 6.65 1.69 4.26
C GLY A 99 6.17 1.01 2.98
N GLU A 100 7.07 0.53 2.12
CA GLU A 100 6.69 -0.22 0.93
C GLU A 100 5.93 -1.48 1.32
N GLN A 101 4.83 -1.73 0.61
CA GLN A 101 3.96 -2.88 0.82
C GLN A 101 4.00 -3.80 -0.39
N TRP A 102 4.19 -5.10 -0.14
CA TRP A 102 4.05 -6.12 -1.17
C TRP A 102 2.59 -6.58 -1.30
N ASP A 103 2.23 -7.05 -2.50
CA ASP A 103 0.89 -7.58 -2.78
C ASP A 103 0.45 -8.64 -1.76
N ALA A 104 -0.81 -8.56 -1.36
CA ALA A 104 -1.45 -9.55 -0.50
C ALA A 104 -1.45 -10.93 -1.15
N ARG A 105 -1.23 -11.97 -0.33
CA ARG A 105 -1.34 -13.37 -0.74
C ARG A 105 -2.25 -14.14 0.20
N ILE A 106 -2.84 -15.20 -0.31
CA ILE A 106 -3.60 -16.14 0.53
C ILE A 106 -2.77 -17.39 0.76
N TYR A 107 -2.63 -17.77 2.02
CA TYR A 107 -1.96 -18.99 2.41
C TYR A 107 -2.93 -19.89 3.15
N SER A 108 -2.90 -21.19 2.85
CA SER A 108 -3.60 -22.21 3.63
C SER A 108 -2.63 -22.95 4.54
N ILE A 109 -3.11 -23.30 5.74
CA ILE A 109 -2.37 -24.12 6.70
C ILE A 109 -2.94 -25.53 6.64
N GLN A 110 -2.13 -26.48 6.20
CA GLN A 110 -2.55 -27.87 6.02
C GLN A 110 -1.73 -28.82 6.91
N ARG A 111 -2.36 -29.87 7.39
CA ARG A 111 -1.64 -30.96 8.06
C ARG A 111 -1.38 -32.10 7.09
N TYR A 112 -0.13 -32.50 6.97
CA TYR A 112 0.27 -33.69 6.23
C TYR A 112 0.99 -34.65 7.18
N PHE A 113 0.29 -35.67 7.67
CA PHE A 113 0.76 -36.57 8.71
C PHE A 113 1.29 -35.85 9.95
N ASN A 114 2.60 -35.94 10.21
CA ASN A 114 3.28 -35.29 11.33
C ASN A 114 3.94 -33.95 10.97
N ARG A 115 3.49 -33.33 9.88
CA ARG A 115 4.01 -32.06 9.39
C ARG A 115 2.89 -31.05 9.19
N ILE A 116 3.23 -29.79 9.30
CA ILE A 116 2.39 -28.69 8.86
C ILE A 116 2.98 -28.14 7.56
N GLU A 117 2.12 -27.91 6.61
CA GLU A 117 2.44 -27.26 5.33
C GLU A 117 1.74 -25.93 5.22
N ILE A 118 2.50 -24.90 4.79
CA ILE A 118 1.96 -23.62 4.36
C ILE A 118 1.94 -23.64 2.84
N ARG A 119 0.76 -23.43 2.26
CA ARG A 119 0.58 -23.45 0.81
C ARG A 119 0.09 -22.10 0.31
N SER A 120 0.66 -21.64 -0.81
CA SER A 120 0.16 -20.48 -1.53
C SER A 120 -1.10 -20.85 -2.31
N GLU A 121 -2.18 -20.11 -2.08
CA GLU A 121 -3.45 -20.33 -2.76
C GLU A 121 -3.65 -19.28 -3.86
N PRO A 122 -4.24 -19.65 -5.01
CA PRO A 122 -4.53 -18.70 -6.07
C PRO A 122 -5.61 -17.70 -5.60
N SER A 123 -5.35 -16.42 -5.78
CA SER A 123 -6.30 -15.34 -5.48
C SER A 123 -6.82 -14.63 -6.72
N SER A 124 -6.11 -14.76 -7.86
CA SER A 124 -6.42 -14.05 -9.12
C SER A 124 -7.25 -14.86 -10.12
N LEU A 125 -7.75 -16.04 -9.73
CA LEU A 125 -8.57 -16.89 -10.60
C LEU A 125 -9.98 -17.02 -10.02
N TYR A 126 -10.99 -16.79 -10.84
CA TYR A 126 -12.38 -17.02 -10.51
C TYR A 126 -12.97 -18.18 -11.32
N PHE A 127 -13.75 -19.02 -10.68
CA PHE A 127 -14.53 -20.10 -11.27
C PHE A 127 -15.97 -20.00 -10.77
N ASP A 128 -16.91 -19.74 -11.66
CA ASP A 128 -18.35 -19.72 -11.29
C ASP A 128 -18.76 -21.08 -10.72
N GLU A 129 -19.28 -21.09 -9.52
CA GLU A 129 -19.71 -22.32 -8.82
C GLU A 129 -20.77 -23.12 -9.60
N ARG A 130 -21.55 -22.43 -10.45
CA ARG A 130 -22.57 -23.05 -11.31
C ARG A 130 -21.95 -23.72 -12.54
N SER A 131 -20.71 -23.37 -12.88
CA SER A 131 -20.01 -23.97 -14.02
C SER A 131 -19.47 -25.35 -13.69
N PRO A 132 -19.57 -26.34 -14.60
CA PRO A 132 -18.90 -27.63 -14.44
C PRO A 132 -17.37 -27.50 -14.24
N LEU A 133 -16.75 -26.45 -14.77
CA LEU A 133 -15.32 -26.16 -14.63
C LEU A 133 -14.91 -25.86 -13.18
N HIS A 134 -15.83 -25.38 -12.35
CA HIS A 134 -15.54 -25.13 -10.93
C HIS A 134 -14.98 -26.39 -10.22
N ARG A 135 -15.44 -27.58 -10.60
CA ARG A 135 -14.93 -28.84 -10.03
C ARG A 135 -13.48 -29.14 -10.42
N ALA A 136 -12.99 -28.49 -11.48
CA ALA A 136 -11.62 -28.61 -11.96
C ALA A 136 -10.75 -27.37 -11.64
N GLN A 137 -11.20 -26.46 -10.77
CA GLN A 137 -10.56 -25.17 -10.48
C GLN A 137 -9.09 -25.27 -10.07
N TYR A 138 -8.66 -26.41 -9.53
CA TYR A 138 -7.26 -26.64 -9.18
C TYR A 138 -6.49 -27.48 -10.21
N ALA A 139 -7.15 -27.92 -11.28
CA ALA A 139 -6.47 -28.65 -12.34
C ALA A 139 -5.54 -27.69 -13.09
N ASN A 140 -4.26 -28.06 -13.23
CA ASN A 140 -3.21 -27.24 -13.83
C ASN A 140 -2.92 -25.90 -13.11
N VAL A 141 -3.39 -25.73 -11.87
CA VAL A 141 -3.07 -24.58 -11.02
C VAL A 141 -2.11 -25.04 -9.93
N ASN A 142 -0.96 -24.38 -9.86
CA ASN A 142 0.04 -24.72 -8.85
C ASN A 142 -0.36 -24.10 -7.50
N ARG A 143 -0.61 -24.95 -6.50
CA ARG A 143 -0.75 -24.56 -5.10
C ARG A 143 0.57 -24.87 -4.40
N ALA A 144 1.53 -23.94 -4.49
CA ALA A 144 2.90 -24.17 -4.07
C ALA A 144 2.97 -24.46 -2.56
N VAL A 145 3.64 -25.54 -2.18
CA VAL A 145 4.02 -25.81 -0.79
C VAL A 145 5.25 -24.98 -0.48
N LEU A 146 5.07 -23.87 0.23
CA LEU A 146 6.15 -22.94 0.58
C LEU A 146 6.98 -23.43 1.74
N VAL A 147 6.31 -24.00 2.75
CA VAL A 147 6.93 -24.52 3.96
C VAL A 147 6.36 -25.88 4.27
N SER A 148 7.20 -26.82 4.70
CA SER A 148 6.80 -28.08 5.28
C SER A 148 7.68 -28.32 6.49
N THR A 149 7.11 -28.20 7.71
CA THR A 149 7.85 -28.28 8.96
C THR A 149 7.31 -29.38 9.88
N PRO A 150 8.12 -30.08 10.65
CA PRO A 150 7.66 -31.08 11.61
C PRO A 150 6.76 -30.47 12.69
N ILE A 151 5.83 -31.27 13.19
CA ILE A 151 5.09 -30.97 14.42
C ILE A 151 6.03 -31.36 15.59
N GLU A 152 6.50 -30.35 16.33
CA GLU A 152 7.42 -30.50 17.47
C GLU A 152 6.71 -31.10 18.70
N ALA A 153 5.47 -30.68 18.95
CA ALA A 153 4.60 -31.21 20.00
C ALA A 153 3.14 -31.12 19.59
N GLU A 154 2.29 -31.96 20.20
CA GLU A 154 0.85 -31.97 20.03
C GLU A 154 0.17 -32.11 21.39
N ASP A 155 -0.77 -31.23 21.70
CA ASP A 155 -1.58 -31.35 22.90
C ASP A 155 -2.65 -32.43 22.68
N SER A 156 -2.55 -33.54 23.41
CA SER A 156 -3.44 -34.66 23.29
C SER A 156 -4.89 -34.38 23.71
N LYS A 157 -5.14 -33.29 24.47
CA LYS A 157 -6.47 -32.90 24.94
C LYS A 157 -7.19 -32.00 23.96
N THR A 158 -6.50 -30.99 23.42
CA THR A 158 -7.07 -29.99 22.52
C THR A 158 -6.87 -30.34 21.05
N GLY A 159 -5.82 -31.10 20.73
CA GLY A 159 -5.37 -31.35 19.36
C GLY A 159 -4.62 -30.18 18.73
N ASP A 160 -4.20 -29.23 19.54
CA ASP A 160 -3.38 -28.12 19.08
C ASP A 160 -1.96 -28.61 18.80
N VAL A 161 -1.33 -28.09 17.76
CA VAL A 161 0.01 -28.47 17.36
C VAL A 161 0.97 -27.30 17.45
N TYR A 162 2.23 -27.60 17.72
CA TYR A 162 3.30 -26.63 17.86
C TYR A 162 4.38 -26.92 16.82
N ILE A 163 4.83 -25.90 16.10
CA ILE A 163 5.87 -25.97 15.07
C ILE A 163 6.94 -24.91 15.33
N LYS A 164 8.12 -25.09 14.76
CA LYS A 164 9.14 -24.02 14.73
C LYS A 164 8.74 -22.98 13.70
N ALA A 165 8.53 -21.74 14.15
CA ALA A 165 8.22 -20.61 13.29
C ALA A 165 9.44 -20.09 12.51
N ASP A 166 10.67 -20.42 12.96
CA ASP A 166 11.93 -20.08 12.28
C ASP A 166 11.95 -20.56 10.83
N GLU A 167 11.33 -21.73 10.56
CA GLU A 167 11.21 -22.27 9.20
C GLU A 167 10.31 -21.42 8.27
N LEU A 168 9.40 -20.63 8.86
CA LEU A 168 8.51 -19.74 8.12
C LEU A 168 9.15 -18.38 7.89
N PHE A 169 9.78 -17.82 8.93
CA PHE A 169 10.11 -16.40 8.96
C PHE A 169 11.60 -16.11 8.72
N LEU A 170 12.53 -16.99 9.13
CA LEU A 170 13.96 -16.68 9.04
C LEU A 170 14.63 -17.15 7.73
N LYS A 171 13.85 -17.62 6.73
CA LYS A 171 14.39 -18.26 5.51
C LYS A 171 13.80 -17.72 4.20
N GLU A 172 13.20 -16.57 4.17
CA GLU A 172 12.45 -16.07 2.98
C GLU A 172 11.44 -17.09 2.41
N ALA A 173 11.01 -18.06 3.22
CA ALA A 173 10.21 -19.20 2.73
C ALA A 173 8.81 -18.79 2.26
N LEU A 174 8.22 -17.77 2.88
CA LEU A 174 6.89 -17.27 2.53
C LEU A 174 6.92 -16.43 1.25
N ARG A 175 7.97 -15.65 1.07
CA ARG A 175 8.19 -14.80 -0.11
C ARG A 175 9.66 -14.40 -0.19
N GLN A 176 10.20 -14.38 -1.41
CA GLN A 176 11.53 -13.85 -1.65
C GLN A 176 11.56 -12.35 -1.33
N ILE A 177 12.58 -11.95 -0.58
CA ILE A 177 12.84 -10.55 -0.18
C ILE A 177 14.02 -10.01 -1.00
N LYS A 178 15.08 -10.83 -1.19
CA LYS A 178 16.18 -10.46 -2.08
C LYS A 178 15.63 -10.13 -3.46
N PRO A 179 15.88 -8.92 -4.00
CA PRO A 179 15.46 -8.56 -5.36
C PRO A 179 15.94 -9.56 -6.38
N THR A 180 15.10 -9.86 -7.38
CA THR A 180 15.52 -10.69 -8.52
C THR A 180 16.41 -9.84 -9.41
N PRO A 181 17.65 -10.26 -9.71
CA PRO A 181 18.53 -9.51 -10.61
C PRO A 181 17.90 -9.34 -11.99
N ASP A 182 18.13 -8.18 -12.62
CA ASP A 182 17.78 -7.99 -14.03
C ASP A 182 18.68 -8.90 -14.89
N PRO A 183 18.10 -9.80 -15.70
CA PRO A 183 18.87 -10.71 -16.54
C PRO A 183 19.75 -10.00 -17.59
N ASP A 184 19.45 -8.75 -17.91
CA ASP A 184 20.20 -7.92 -18.85
C ASP A 184 21.19 -6.98 -18.18
N ALA A 185 21.23 -6.92 -16.81
CA ALA A 185 22.16 -6.11 -16.04
C ALA A 185 23.60 -6.59 -16.23
N LYS A 186 24.51 -5.64 -16.37
CA LYS A 186 25.95 -5.93 -16.37
C LYS A 186 26.47 -6.01 -14.93
N PRO A 187 27.60 -6.72 -14.71
CA PRO A 187 28.25 -6.70 -13.41
C PRO A 187 28.51 -5.26 -12.95
N GLY A 188 27.98 -4.89 -11.80
CA GLY A 188 28.09 -3.56 -11.20
C GLY A 188 26.94 -2.58 -11.51
N ASP A 189 26.01 -2.92 -12.41
CA ASP A 189 24.83 -2.08 -12.68
C ASP A 189 23.82 -2.15 -11.53
N GLU A 190 23.80 -3.25 -10.77
CA GLU A 190 22.92 -3.44 -9.63
C GLU A 190 23.70 -3.46 -8.31
N PHE A 191 23.00 -3.06 -7.23
CA PHE A 191 23.59 -3.15 -5.89
C PHE A 191 23.92 -4.61 -5.52
N PRO A 192 25.17 -4.92 -5.09
CA PRO A 192 25.65 -6.29 -4.93
C PRO A 192 25.16 -6.94 -3.61
N LEU A 193 23.84 -7.11 -3.45
CA LEU A 193 23.28 -7.80 -2.29
C LEU A 193 23.73 -9.27 -2.23
N GLY A 194 24.28 -9.69 -1.09
CA GLY A 194 24.83 -11.03 -0.88
C GLY A 194 23.79 -12.12 -0.68
N ASP A 195 24.20 -13.22 -0.04
CA ASP A 195 23.33 -14.32 0.32
C ASP A 195 22.75 -14.13 1.73
N LEU A 196 21.57 -14.69 1.98
CA LEU A 196 20.91 -14.61 3.28
C LEU A 196 21.77 -15.30 4.36
N SER A 197 22.17 -14.56 5.39
CA SER A 197 22.91 -15.07 6.52
C SER A 197 21.95 -15.67 7.56
N ALA A 198 22.03 -16.99 7.74
CA ALA A 198 21.22 -17.69 8.74
C ALA A 198 21.60 -17.33 10.19
N ASP A 199 22.86 -16.95 10.41
CA ASP A 199 23.39 -16.66 11.75
C ASP A 199 23.08 -15.22 12.20
N LYS A 200 22.89 -14.29 11.25
CA LYS A 200 22.64 -12.87 11.52
C LYS A 200 21.16 -12.48 11.39
N THR A 201 20.38 -13.23 10.59
CA THR A 201 18.94 -13.01 10.43
C THR A 201 18.20 -13.35 11.72
N ARG A 202 17.32 -12.42 12.19
CA ARG A 202 16.71 -12.54 13.52
C ARG A 202 15.34 -11.88 13.60
N TYR A 203 14.58 -12.24 14.61
CA TYR A 203 13.35 -11.53 14.98
C TYR A 203 13.69 -10.15 15.55
N ALA A 204 13.14 -9.09 14.95
CA ALA A 204 13.28 -7.71 15.43
C ALA A 204 12.12 -7.33 16.37
N ALA A 205 10.89 -7.76 16.05
CA ALA A 205 9.72 -7.54 16.90
C ALA A 205 8.66 -8.61 16.65
N ILE A 206 7.83 -8.86 17.65
CA ILE A 206 6.66 -9.73 17.57
C ILE A 206 5.49 -8.98 18.19
N ASN A 207 4.44 -8.71 17.40
CA ASN A 207 3.20 -8.08 17.83
C ASN A 207 2.05 -9.04 17.50
N ASN A 208 1.28 -9.44 18.49
CA ASN A 208 0.30 -10.49 18.31
C ASN A 208 -1.07 -10.06 18.84
N TYR A 209 -2.03 -9.94 17.94
CA TYR A 209 -3.36 -9.40 18.20
C TYR A 209 -4.44 -10.48 17.95
N PRO A 210 -5.68 -10.26 18.41
CA PRO A 210 -6.74 -11.28 18.25
C PRO A 210 -7.08 -11.64 16.81
N GLN A 211 -6.91 -10.71 15.85
CA GLN A 211 -7.27 -10.93 14.44
C GLN A 211 -6.09 -10.90 13.48
N ASN A 212 -4.90 -10.53 13.95
CA ASN A 212 -3.66 -10.60 13.18
C ASN A 212 -2.46 -10.97 14.04
N THR A 213 -1.45 -11.52 13.38
CA THR A 213 -0.15 -11.84 13.96
C THR A 213 0.91 -11.18 13.10
N ASP A 214 1.70 -10.29 13.69
CA ASP A 214 2.77 -9.56 13.03
C ASP A 214 4.13 -10.01 13.56
N VAL A 215 4.97 -10.50 12.66
CA VAL A 215 6.34 -10.91 12.96
C VAL A 215 7.29 -10.06 12.13
N THR A 216 8.10 -9.25 12.78
CA THR A 216 9.12 -8.42 12.13
C THR A 216 10.46 -9.12 12.21
N VAL A 217 11.10 -9.28 11.05
CA VAL A 217 12.38 -9.97 10.88
C VAL A 217 13.38 -9.01 10.25
N GLU A 218 14.57 -8.95 10.82
CA GLU A 218 15.74 -8.33 10.22
C GLU A 218 16.49 -9.40 9.42
N TYR A 219 16.37 -9.33 8.09
CA TYR A 219 17.07 -10.19 7.15
C TYR A 219 18.44 -9.58 6.85
N VAL A 220 19.50 -10.33 7.07
CA VAL A 220 20.86 -9.87 6.81
C VAL A 220 21.45 -10.63 5.64
N TYR A 221 21.95 -9.90 4.64
CA TYR A 221 22.58 -10.45 3.44
C TYR A 221 24.06 -10.18 3.48
N GLU A 222 24.86 -11.23 3.34
CA GLU A 222 26.32 -11.19 3.42
C GLU A 222 26.94 -11.32 2.03
N ASN A 223 27.77 -10.35 1.66
CA ASN A 223 28.63 -10.40 0.48
C ASN A 223 30.08 -10.07 0.89
N PRO A 224 30.96 -11.07 1.15
CA PRO A 224 32.30 -10.80 1.65
C PRO A 224 33.16 -9.95 0.71
N ALA A 225 32.84 -9.90 -0.58
CA ALA A 225 33.58 -9.18 -1.60
C ALA A 225 32.65 -8.54 -2.62
N PRO A 226 31.90 -7.49 -2.22
CA PRO A 226 30.98 -6.81 -3.11
C PRO A 226 31.75 -6.17 -4.27
N PHE A 227 31.32 -6.49 -5.50
CA PHE A 227 31.89 -5.88 -6.70
C PHE A 227 31.21 -4.54 -6.96
N ARG A 228 32.02 -3.50 -7.20
CA ARG A 228 31.53 -2.16 -7.59
C ARG A 228 32.30 -1.66 -8.78
N ASN A 229 31.64 -0.98 -9.69
CA ASN A 229 32.29 -0.23 -10.76
C ASN A 229 32.88 1.06 -10.17
N GLU A 230 34.19 1.22 -10.23
CA GLU A 230 34.87 2.45 -9.77
C GLU A 230 34.46 3.70 -10.59
N ASP A 231 34.02 3.48 -11.83
CA ASP A 231 33.64 4.55 -12.77
C ASP A 231 32.21 5.12 -12.55
N ASP A 232 31.37 4.45 -11.78
CA ASP A 232 29.95 4.86 -11.62
C ASP A 232 29.73 5.92 -10.55
N GLY A 233 30.79 6.54 -10.03
CA GLY A 233 30.68 7.64 -9.07
C GLY A 233 29.99 7.24 -7.75
N PHE A 234 29.96 5.94 -7.44
CA PHE A 234 29.37 5.40 -6.23
C PHE A 234 30.27 5.82 -5.06
N ASN A 235 30.00 6.99 -4.52
CA ASN A 235 30.71 7.49 -3.35
C ASN A 235 30.05 6.91 -2.09
N ALA A 236 30.69 5.96 -1.43
CA ALA A 236 30.19 5.36 -0.20
C ALA A 236 29.85 6.38 0.90
N ALA A 237 30.40 7.59 0.83
CA ALA A 237 30.09 8.70 1.72
C ALA A 237 28.70 9.35 1.44
N GLU A 238 28.13 9.14 0.26
CA GLU A 238 26.79 9.64 -0.12
C GLU A 238 25.69 8.61 0.16
N LEU A 239 26.04 7.36 0.46
CA LEU A 239 25.11 6.29 0.73
C LEU A 239 24.86 6.14 2.22
N ALA A 240 23.66 5.73 2.57
CA ALA A 240 23.31 5.35 3.94
C ALA A 240 23.91 3.99 4.35
N ILE A 241 25.06 3.60 3.77
CA ILE A 241 25.71 2.29 3.95
C ILE A 241 27.05 2.47 4.65
N ASN A 242 27.18 1.91 5.84
CA ASN A 242 28.44 1.91 6.59
C ASN A 242 29.39 0.77 6.16
N ASP A 243 28.82 -0.40 5.87
CA ASP A 243 29.56 -1.58 5.40
C ASP A 243 28.67 -2.35 4.41
N ASP A 244 29.11 -2.43 3.17
CA ASP A 244 28.36 -3.06 2.08
C ASP A 244 28.46 -4.58 2.03
N ARG A 245 29.30 -5.16 2.90
CA ARG A 245 29.41 -6.60 3.04
C ARG A 245 28.25 -7.21 3.81
N ASP A 246 27.56 -6.41 4.63
CA ASP A 246 26.42 -6.82 5.45
C ASP A 246 25.28 -5.81 5.31
N ILE A 247 24.24 -6.20 4.61
CA ILE A 247 23.06 -5.33 4.36
C ILE A 247 21.84 -5.93 5.05
N SER A 248 21.18 -5.12 5.87
CA SER A 248 19.95 -5.50 6.55
C SER A 248 18.71 -4.95 5.81
N ILE A 249 17.69 -5.80 5.66
CA ILE A 249 16.34 -5.43 5.24
C ILE A 249 15.39 -5.91 6.33
N THR A 250 14.68 -4.98 6.97
CA THR A 250 13.71 -5.33 8.02
C THR A 250 12.31 -5.38 7.43
N VAL A 251 11.67 -6.53 7.54
CA VAL A 251 10.34 -6.80 6.98
C VAL A 251 9.38 -7.26 8.05
N ARG A 252 8.17 -6.72 8.06
CA ARG A 252 7.04 -7.21 8.84
C ARG A 252 6.22 -8.17 8.01
N HIS A 253 5.97 -9.35 8.53
CA HIS A 253 5.01 -10.32 8.03
C HIS A 253 3.73 -10.21 8.85
N SER A 254 2.62 -9.90 8.21
CA SER A 254 1.29 -9.80 8.87
C SER A 254 0.39 -10.90 8.35
N PHE A 255 -0.04 -11.79 9.24
CA PHE A 255 -1.07 -12.79 8.97
C PHE A 255 -2.40 -12.29 9.50
N ILE A 256 -3.43 -12.30 8.66
CA ILE A 256 -4.78 -11.83 8.99
C ILE A 256 -5.76 -12.97 8.72
N ALA A 257 -6.72 -13.17 9.61
CA ALA A 257 -7.78 -14.14 9.40
C ALA A 257 -8.66 -13.72 8.21
N VAL A 258 -8.95 -14.64 7.30
CA VAL A 258 -9.94 -14.38 6.23
C VAL A 258 -11.31 -14.22 6.87
N PRO A 259 -12.01 -13.10 6.67
CA PRO A 259 -13.31 -12.88 7.31
C PRO A 259 -14.37 -13.83 6.75
N GLU A 260 -15.17 -14.41 7.64
CA GLU A 260 -16.37 -15.17 7.30
C GLU A 260 -17.58 -14.23 7.43
N ASN A 261 -17.95 -13.52 6.37
CA ASN A 261 -19.05 -12.56 6.35
C ASN A 261 -19.81 -12.59 5.01
N ASP A 262 -20.75 -11.68 4.84
CA ASP A 262 -21.64 -11.59 3.67
C ASP A 262 -21.20 -10.48 2.69
N PHE A 263 -19.93 -10.09 2.67
CA PHE A 263 -19.41 -9.11 1.74
C PHE A 263 -19.71 -9.50 0.30
N GLN A 264 -20.28 -8.55 -0.47
CA GLN A 264 -20.57 -8.73 -1.88
C GLN A 264 -19.51 -7.97 -2.71
N PRO A 265 -18.60 -8.68 -3.40
CA PRO A 265 -17.62 -8.05 -4.28
C PRO A 265 -18.31 -7.19 -5.35
N ARG A 266 -17.70 -6.07 -5.71
CA ARG A 266 -18.19 -5.18 -6.76
C ARG A 266 -17.18 -5.10 -7.91
N ARG A 267 -17.69 -5.12 -9.15
CA ARG A 267 -16.87 -5.07 -10.36
C ARG A 267 -16.18 -3.73 -10.48
N ASP A 268 -14.97 -3.77 -11.05
CA ASP A 268 -14.32 -2.57 -11.54
C ASP A 268 -14.96 -2.08 -12.84
N ASP A 269 -14.82 -0.78 -13.11
CA ASP A 269 -15.24 -0.16 -14.37
C ASP A 269 -14.26 0.97 -14.74
N PRO A 270 -13.77 1.04 -15.98
CA PRO A 270 -12.76 2.02 -16.38
C PRO A 270 -13.25 3.49 -16.37
N ARG A 271 -14.55 3.73 -16.14
CA ARG A 271 -15.12 5.08 -16.02
C ARG A 271 -14.90 5.69 -14.64
N ILE A 272 -14.46 4.89 -13.65
CA ILE A 272 -14.39 5.29 -12.24
C ILE A 272 -13.14 4.71 -11.56
N GLY A 273 -12.48 5.48 -10.73
CA GLY A 273 -11.17 5.15 -10.17
C GLY A 273 -11.22 4.51 -8.79
N TYR A 274 -10.97 3.20 -8.75
CA TYR A 274 -10.75 2.45 -7.53
C TYR A 274 -9.43 1.67 -7.63
N PHE A 275 -8.81 1.36 -6.50
CA PHE A 275 -7.84 0.27 -6.46
C PHE A 275 -8.54 -1.04 -6.74
N THR A 276 -7.92 -1.90 -7.54
CA THR A 276 -8.56 -3.11 -8.06
C THR A 276 -7.78 -4.36 -7.74
N GLN A 277 -8.53 -5.47 -7.63
CA GLN A 277 -7.97 -6.82 -7.62
C GLN A 277 -8.18 -7.42 -9.00
N ILE A 278 -7.08 -7.69 -9.69
CA ILE A 278 -7.10 -8.29 -11.02
C ILE A 278 -7.47 -9.77 -10.90
N ILE A 279 -8.61 -10.14 -11.48
CA ILE A 279 -9.15 -11.51 -11.41
C ILE A 279 -9.50 -11.97 -12.82
N GLN A 280 -8.96 -13.12 -13.21
CA GLN A 280 -9.32 -13.78 -14.46
C GLN A 280 -10.51 -14.72 -14.25
N ASP A 281 -11.59 -14.55 -15.00
CA ASP A 281 -12.73 -15.44 -15.00
C ASP A 281 -12.47 -16.63 -15.92
N MET A 282 -12.14 -17.78 -15.32
CA MET A 282 -11.82 -19.03 -16.03
C MET A 282 -13.07 -19.74 -16.57
N THR A 283 -14.26 -19.22 -16.27
CA THR A 283 -15.55 -19.76 -16.69
C THR A 283 -16.29 -18.84 -17.64
N SER A 284 -15.70 -17.69 -17.98
CA SER A 284 -16.23 -16.76 -18.98
C SER A 284 -16.17 -17.35 -20.39
N ASP A 285 -17.24 -17.15 -21.16
CA ASP A 285 -17.27 -17.46 -22.60
C ASP A 285 -16.58 -16.35 -23.43
N ASP A 286 -16.23 -15.22 -22.83
CA ASP A 286 -15.48 -14.14 -23.47
C ASP A 286 -13.99 -14.43 -23.45
N ALA A 287 -13.46 -14.85 -24.59
CA ALA A 287 -12.03 -15.15 -24.77
C ALA A 287 -11.16 -13.89 -24.93
N VAL A 288 -11.76 -12.73 -25.19
CA VAL A 288 -11.05 -11.48 -25.44
C VAL A 288 -10.85 -10.69 -24.14
N THR A 289 -11.87 -10.66 -23.27
CA THR A 289 -11.85 -9.94 -22.00
C THR A 289 -12.33 -10.80 -20.83
N PRO A 290 -11.58 -11.86 -20.45
CA PRO A 290 -11.99 -12.77 -19.38
C PRO A 290 -11.79 -12.17 -17.98
N TRP A 291 -11.66 -10.85 -17.89
CA TRP A 291 -11.35 -10.16 -16.63
C TRP A 291 -12.60 -9.93 -15.79
N ARG A 292 -12.46 -10.17 -14.51
CA ARG A 292 -13.48 -9.98 -13.49
C ARG A 292 -12.94 -9.12 -12.35
N ASP A 293 -12.25 -8.04 -12.68
CA ASP A 293 -11.59 -7.19 -11.71
C ASP A 293 -12.58 -6.65 -10.68
N LEU A 294 -12.14 -6.56 -9.44
CA LEU A 294 -12.96 -6.17 -8.30
C LEU A 294 -12.36 -4.94 -7.63
N ILE A 295 -13.20 -3.95 -7.35
CA ILE A 295 -12.77 -2.77 -6.59
C ILE A 295 -12.49 -3.11 -5.13
N THR A 296 -11.54 -2.41 -4.51
CA THR A 296 -11.34 -2.50 -3.06
C THR A 296 -12.33 -1.57 -2.35
N ARG A 297 -12.99 -2.07 -1.30
CA ARG A 297 -13.93 -1.29 -0.49
C ARG A 297 -14.26 -1.94 0.84
N TRP A 298 -14.75 -1.17 1.80
CA TRP A 298 -15.24 -1.67 3.08
C TRP A 298 -16.55 -2.44 2.95
N ASN A 299 -16.79 -3.38 3.87
CA ASN A 299 -18.10 -4.03 4.04
C ASN A 299 -19.04 -3.10 4.82
N LEU A 300 -19.73 -2.22 4.11
CA LEU A 300 -20.68 -1.28 4.71
C LEU A 300 -22.11 -1.70 4.40
N ARG A 301 -22.91 -1.98 5.44
CA ARG A 301 -24.30 -2.42 5.32
C ARG A 301 -25.22 -1.51 6.13
N LYS A 302 -26.37 -1.20 5.58
CA LYS A 302 -27.37 -0.40 6.30
C LYS A 302 -27.94 -1.15 7.50
N LYS A 303 -28.02 -0.47 8.64
CA LYS A 303 -28.72 -0.97 9.83
C LYS A 303 -30.23 -1.15 9.57
N ASN A 304 -30.80 -0.30 8.71
CA ASN A 304 -32.19 -0.40 8.24
C ASN A 304 -32.16 -0.59 6.72
N PRO A 305 -32.10 -1.83 6.22
CA PRO A 305 -32.11 -2.13 4.79
C PRO A 305 -33.32 -1.50 4.08
N GLY A 306 -33.13 -0.97 2.88
CA GLY A 306 -34.19 -0.30 2.11
C GLY A 306 -34.55 1.12 2.54
N ALA A 307 -34.03 1.63 3.66
CA ALA A 307 -34.17 3.05 4.01
C ALA A 307 -33.33 3.91 3.06
N ALA A 308 -33.87 5.06 2.63
CA ALA A 308 -33.14 6.00 1.79
C ALA A 308 -31.82 6.45 2.47
N LEU A 309 -31.87 6.71 3.78
CA LEU A 309 -30.72 7.07 4.60
C LEU A 309 -30.74 6.24 5.90
N SER A 310 -29.64 5.55 6.21
CA SER A 310 -29.49 4.74 7.42
C SER A 310 -28.09 4.86 7.99
N GLU A 311 -27.93 4.67 9.28
CA GLU A 311 -26.62 4.35 9.86
C GLU A 311 -26.14 3.01 9.34
N PRO A 312 -24.83 2.78 9.23
CA PRO A 312 -24.29 1.45 8.97
C PRO A 312 -24.46 0.54 10.21
N VAL A 313 -24.41 -0.78 9.99
CA VAL A 313 -24.35 -1.78 11.08
C VAL A 313 -23.08 -1.55 11.90
N GLU A 314 -21.96 -1.35 11.20
CA GLU A 314 -20.65 -1.04 11.76
C GLU A 314 -20.06 0.14 10.97
N PRO A 315 -19.76 1.27 11.62
CA PRO A 315 -19.11 2.40 10.96
C PRO A 315 -17.62 2.11 10.73
N ILE A 316 -17.03 2.79 9.77
CA ILE A 316 -15.57 2.83 9.59
C ILE A 316 -15.02 3.78 10.66
N VAL A 317 -14.30 3.24 11.66
CA VAL A 317 -13.78 4.03 12.77
C VAL A 317 -12.31 4.32 12.56
N PHE A 318 -11.96 5.60 12.47
CA PHE A 318 -10.56 6.04 12.49
C PHE A 318 -10.17 6.56 13.87
N TRP A 319 -8.94 6.25 14.28
CA TRP A 319 -8.37 6.68 15.55
C TRP A 319 -7.19 7.64 15.31
N ILE A 320 -7.31 8.86 15.78
CA ILE A 320 -6.17 9.79 15.80
C ILE A 320 -5.19 9.29 16.86
N GLU A 321 -3.97 8.95 16.45
CA GLU A 321 -2.92 8.46 17.34
C GLU A 321 -2.63 9.48 18.45
N ASN A 322 -2.38 9.00 19.67
CA ASN A 322 -2.16 9.88 20.84
C ASN A 322 -0.87 10.72 20.73
N THR A 323 0.08 10.33 19.85
CA THR A 323 1.29 11.09 19.50
C THR A 323 1.00 12.35 18.67
N THR A 324 -0.19 12.45 18.06
CA THR A 324 -0.60 13.62 17.26
C THR A 324 -0.71 14.87 18.14
N PRO A 325 -0.04 16.00 17.80
CA PRO A 325 -0.16 17.24 18.55
C PRO A 325 -1.60 17.73 18.66
N ALA A 326 -1.97 18.23 19.84
CA ALA A 326 -3.36 18.58 20.15
C ALA A 326 -3.95 19.63 19.20
N GLU A 327 -3.12 20.59 18.74
CA GLU A 327 -3.49 21.66 17.83
C GLU A 327 -3.92 21.17 16.44
N HIS A 328 -3.46 19.99 16.00
CA HIS A 328 -3.80 19.44 14.68
C HIS A 328 -4.97 18.44 14.72
N ARG A 329 -5.31 17.88 15.89
CA ARG A 329 -6.34 16.84 16.02
C ARG A 329 -7.71 17.26 15.52
N GLN A 330 -8.08 18.54 15.69
CA GLN A 330 -9.38 19.03 15.21
C GLN A 330 -9.44 19.10 13.69
N ALA A 331 -8.39 19.60 13.04
CA ALA A 331 -8.31 19.66 11.58
C ALA A 331 -8.37 18.25 10.96
N ILE A 332 -7.60 17.31 11.51
CA ILE A 332 -7.58 15.90 11.07
C ILE A 332 -8.97 15.27 11.24
N ARG A 333 -9.62 15.48 12.39
CA ARG A 333 -10.98 14.98 12.65
C ARG A 333 -12.00 15.49 11.63
N GLU A 334 -12.01 16.81 11.41
CA GLU A 334 -12.98 17.45 10.51
C GLU A 334 -12.76 17.01 9.05
N ALA A 335 -11.50 16.93 8.60
CA ALA A 335 -11.15 16.47 7.27
C ALA A 335 -11.61 15.01 7.04
N THR A 336 -11.33 14.11 8.00
CA THR A 336 -11.78 12.71 7.92
C THR A 336 -13.30 12.60 7.90
N LEU A 337 -14.00 13.35 8.77
CA LEU A 337 -15.45 13.32 8.85
C LEU A 337 -16.15 13.95 7.64
N SER A 338 -15.44 14.77 6.85
CA SER A 338 -16.02 15.41 5.66
C SER A 338 -16.51 14.38 4.63
N TRP A 339 -15.90 13.18 4.58
CA TRP A 339 -16.35 12.07 3.74
C TRP A 339 -17.78 11.60 4.03
N ASN A 340 -18.32 11.85 5.23
CA ASN A 340 -19.71 11.52 5.52
C ASN A 340 -20.69 12.22 4.58
N THR A 341 -20.33 13.37 3.99
CA THR A 341 -21.18 14.06 3.00
C THR A 341 -21.36 13.22 1.72
N ALA A 342 -20.31 12.54 1.26
CA ALA A 342 -20.36 11.61 0.13
C ALA A 342 -21.13 10.34 0.50
N PHE A 343 -20.91 9.80 1.71
CA PHE A 343 -21.64 8.63 2.19
C PHE A 343 -23.15 8.90 2.39
N GLU A 344 -23.56 10.10 2.78
CA GLU A 344 -24.98 10.46 2.87
C GLU A 344 -25.66 10.41 1.51
N LYS A 345 -24.97 10.81 0.43
CA LYS A 345 -25.47 10.70 -0.94
C LYS A 345 -25.59 9.25 -1.39
N ALA A 346 -24.71 8.36 -0.90
CA ALA A 346 -24.80 6.92 -1.09
C ALA A 346 -25.81 6.23 -0.16
N GLY A 347 -26.48 6.98 0.72
CA GLY A 347 -27.53 6.51 1.61
C GLY A 347 -27.07 6.05 2.99
N PHE A 348 -25.86 6.46 3.43
CA PHE A 348 -25.33 6.17 4.77
C PHE A 348 -25.11 7.45 5.58
N ARG A 349 -25.69 7.53 6.76
CA ARG A 349 -25.41 8.58 7.75
C ARG A 349 -24.40 8.05 8.76
N ASN A 350 -23.43 8.89 9.14
CA ASN A 350 -22.38 8.51 10.09
C ASN A 350 -21.63 7.24 9.67
N ALA A 351 -21.29 7.15 8.38
CA ALA A 351 -20.50 6.01 7.86
C ALA A 351 -19.09 5.97 8.45
N ILE A 352 -18.52 7.15 8.73
CA ILE A 352 -17.20 7.32 9.33
C ILE A 352 -17.35 7.95 10.70
N GLU A 353 -16.64 7.37 11.67
CA GLU A 353 -16.43 7.93 13.01
C GLU A 353 -14.95 8.21 13.23
N VAL A 354 -14.65 9.26 14.01
CA VAL A 354 -13.28 9.59 14.41
C VAL A 354 -13.18 9.67 15.92
N LYS A 355 -12.24 8.91 16.46
CA LYS A 355 -11.90 8.85 17.90
C LYS A 355 -10.46 9.29 18.12
N VAL A 356 -10.06 9.52 19.36
CA VAL A 356 -8.67 9.76 19.75
C VAL A 356 -8.21 8.58 20.56
N GLN A 357 -7.03 8.05 20.25
CA GLN A 357 -6.42 6.97 21.00
C GLN A 357 -6.15 7.43 22.43
N PRO A 358 -6.62 6.68 23.45
CA PRO A 358 -6.29 6.97 24.85
C PRO A 358 -4.78 6.88 25.10
N ASP A 359 -4.26 7.68 26.03
CA ASP A 359 -2.83 7.61 26.39
C ASP A 359 -2.45 6.30 27.08
N ASP A 360 -3.42 5.62 27.69
CA ASP A 360 -3.30 4.32 28.35
C ASP A 360 -3.84 3.16 27.50
N ALA A 361 -3.99 3.35 26.18
CA ALA A 361 -4.45 2.30 25.29
C ALA A 361 -3.52 1.07 25.35
N ASP A 362 -4.11 -0.12 25.46
CA ASP A 362 -3.43 -1.41 25.44
C ASP A 362 -3.27 -2.01 24.04
N TRP A 363 -3.47 -1.20 23.00
CA TRP A 363 -3.37 -1.53 21.58
C TRP A 363 -2.58 -0.44 20.84
N ASP A 364 -2.02 -0.80 19.70
CA ASP A 364 -1.30 0.10 18.79
C ASP A 364 -1.79 -0.04 17.33
N ALA A 365 -1.23 0.75 16.42
CA ALA A 365 -1.60 0.75 15.00
C ALA A 365 -1.32 -0.58 14.27
N GLY A 366 -0.60 -1.52 14.88
CA GLY A 366 -0.41 -2.86 14.31
C GLY A 366 -1.65 -3.76 14.46
N ASP A 367 -2.57 -3.42 15.38
CA ASP A 367 -3.81 -4.19 15.58
C ASP A 367 -4.84 -3.82 14.51
N ILE A 368 -5.10 -4.75 13.58
CA ILE A 368 -5.99 -4.52 12.43
C ILE A 368 -7.43 -4.12 12.78
N ARG A 369 -7.83 -4.28 14.05
CA ARG A 369 -9.14 -3.84 14.53
C ARG A 369 -9.28 -2.32 14.64
N TYR A 370 -8.16 -1.59 14.56
CA TYR A 370 -8.12 -0.14 14.70
C TYR A 370 -7.47 0.49 13.46
N ASN A 371 -8.21 1.35 12.78
CA ASN A 371 -7.65 2.15 11.68
C ASN A 371 -7.05 3.41 12.27
N VAL A 372 -5.77 3.65 12.10
CA VAL A 372 -5.06 4.70 12.83
C VAL A 372 -4.58 5.80 11.89
N LEU A 373 -4.92 7.05 12.23
CA LEU A 373 -4.35 8.25 11.63
C LEU A 373 -3.08 8.59 12.43
N ARG A 374 -1.93 8.23 11.87
CA ARG A 374 -0.63 8.27 12.52
C ARG A 374 0.10 9.55 12.23
N TRP A 375 0.76 10.08 13.25
CA TRP A 375 1.61 11.26 13.13
C TRP A 375 3.07 10.85 13.20
N ILE A 376 3.78 11.01 12.08
CA ILE A 376 5.16 10.59 11.99
C ILE A 376 6.07 11.78 11.70
N ALA A 377 7.36 11.65 12.04
CA ALA A 377 8.36 12.66 11.80
C ALA A 377 9.68 11.98 11.42
N ALA A 378 9.96 11.88 10.13
CA ALA A 378 11.18 11.30 9.62
C ALA A 378 12.25 12.38 9.37
N PRO A 379 13.54 12.15 9.67
CA PRO A 379 14.62 13.09 9.33
C PRO A 379 14.75 13.35 7.82
N SER A 380 14.41 12.34 6.99
CA SER A 380 14.37 12.42 5.53
C SER A 380 13.07 11.78 5.04
N PRO A 381 11.94 12.53 5.06
CA PRO A 381 10.65 11.99 4.66
C PRO A 381 10.64 11.64 3.18
N GLN A 382 10.11 10.47 2.86
CA GLN A 382 9.94 9.99 1.48
C GLN A 382 8.55 10.34 0.92
N PHE A 383 7.59 10.66 1.78
CA PHE A 383 6.21 11.02 1.44
C PHE A 383 5.67 12.09 2.39
N SER A 384 4.59 12.77 2.00
CA SER A 384 3.83 13.71 2.86
C SER A 384 2.69 13.01 3.58
N GLY A 385 2.03 12.11 2.90
CA GLY A 385 0.98 11.22 3.40
C GLY A 385 1.08 9.87 2.72
N PHE A 386 0.52 8.84 3.35
CA PHE A 386 0.40 7.50 2.78
C PHE A 386 -0.74 6.75 3.50
N GLY A 387 -1.74 6.32 2.73
CA GLY A 387 -2.94 5.65 3.24
C GLY A 387 -3.07 4.20 2.77
N PRO A 388 -2.25 3.24 3.27
CA PRO A 388 -2.35 1.84 2.88
C PRO A 388 -3.58 1.18 3.47
N SER A 389 -4.13 0.21 2.73
CA SER A 389 -5.23 -0.64 3.18
C SER A 389 -4.84 -2.11 3.19
N PHE A 390 -5.31 -2.84 4.20
CA PHE A 390 -5.27 -4.29 4.23
C PHE A 390 -6.56 -4.83 3.61
N PHE A 391 -6.47 -5.67 2.61
CA PHE A 391 -7.64 -6.15 1.88
C PHE A 391 -7.56 -7.66 1.59
N ASN A 392 -8.70 -8.26 1.36
CA ASN A 392 -8.79 -9.63 0.87
C ASN A 392 -8.55 -9.64 -0.65
N PRO A 393 -7.45 -10.22 -1.15
CA PRO A 393 -7.10 -10.17 -2.57
C PRO A 393 -8.04 -10.98 -3.47
N ARG A 394 -8.93 -11.80 -2.89
CA ARG A 394 -9.93 -12.59 -3.64
C ARG A 394 -11.25 -11.84 -3.80
N THR A 395 -11.54 -10.88 -2.93
CA THR A 395 -12.85 -10.21 -2.90
C THR A 395 -12.80 -8.70 -3.02
N GLY A 396 -11.64 -8.09 -2.75
CA GLY A 396 -11.50 -6.64 -2.64
C GLY A 396 -12.02 -6.05 -1.31
N GLN A 397 -12.45 -6.88 -0.34
CA GLN A 397 -12.89 -6.35 0.94
C GLN A 397 -11.74 -5.73 1.72
N ILE A 398 -11.83 -4.46 2.07
CA ILE A 398 -10.90 -3.79 2.98
C ILE A 398 -11.19 -4.27 4.41
N LEU A 399 -10.14 -4.63 5.15
CA LEU A 399 -10.19 -5.21 6.49
C LEU A 399 -9.64 -4.27 7.55
N GLY A 400 -8.78 -3.36 7.17
CA GLY A 400 -8.13 -2.37 8.01
C GLY A 400 -7.37 -1.36 7.15
N ALA A 401 -7.07 -0.21 7.71
CA ALA A 401 -6.28 0.82 7.03
C ALA A 401 -5.58 1.73 8.04
N ASP A 402 -4.37 2.16 7.70
CA ASP A 402 -3.65 3.18 8.43
C ASP A 402 -3.39 4.37 7.51
N VAL A 403 -3.36 5.57 8.08
CA VAL A 403 -2.94 6.79 7.38
C VAL A 403 -1.73 7.35 8.08
N MET A 404 -0.63 7.47 7.37
CA MET A 404 0.59 8.10 7.88
C MET A 404 0.65 9.55 7.41
N LEU A 405 0.74 10.49 8.34
CA LEU A 405 0.85 11.93 8.09
C LEU A 405 2.26 12.38 8.53
N GLU A 406 3.06 12.87 7.57
CA GLU A 406 4.46 13.21 7.81
C GLU A 406 4.62 14.67 8.21
N PHE A 407 4.94 14.90 9.48
CA PHE A 407 5.06 16.25 10.05
C PHE A 407 6.36 16.97 9.71
N ALA A 408 7.46 16.26 9.51
CA ALA A 408 8.73 16.91 9.17
C ALA A 408 8.62 17.75 7.90
N SER A 409 7.68 17.40 7.03
CA SER A 409 7.29 18.21 5.88
C SER A 409 6.86 19.61 6.27
N LEU A 410 5.93 19.75 7.23
CA LEU A 410 5.46 21.04 7.74
C LEU A 410 6.59 21.85 8.43
N ARG A 411 7.38 21.18 9.27
CA ARG A 411 8.45 21.82 10.04
C ARG A 411 9.62 22.26 9.17
N ARG A 412 9.95 21.46 8.15
CA ARG A 412 11.01 21.78 7.19
C ARG A 412 10.70 23.05 6.40
N TYR A 413 9.44 23.39 6.19
CA TYR A 413 9.03 24.65 5.57
C TYR A 413 9.19 25.86 6.47
N GLN A 414 8.94 25.72 7.76
CA GLN A 414 9.27 26.78 8.73
C GLN A 414 10.78 26.95 8.90
N GLU A 415 11.57 25.91 8.58
CA GLU A 415 13.04 25.93 8.59
C GLU A 415 13.64 26.23 7.21
N ILE A 416 12.93 26.06 6.11
CA ILE A 416 13.33 26.50 4.75
C ILE A 416 13.53 28.02 4.71
N GLU A 417 12.88 28.78 5.59
CA GLU A 417 13.30 30.15 5.89
C GLU A 417 14.78 30.26 6.34
N LYS A 418 15.40 29.14 6.77
CA LYS A 418 16.74 29.14 7.38
C LYS A 418 17.82 28.40 6.58
N ILE A 419 17.48 27.44 5.69
CA ILE A 419 18.49 26.59 5.04
C ILE A 419 18.04 26.22 3.61
N TYR A 420 18.37 27.05 2.63
CA TYR A 420 18.31 26.66 1.22
C TYR A 420 19.64 26.04 0.79
N ASP A 421 19.71 24.72 0.78
CA ASP A 421 20.68 23.98 -0.03
C ASP A 421 19.91 23.22 -1.12
N SER A 422 19.70 23.87 -2.26
CA SER A 422 18.97 23.32 -3.40
C SER A 422 19.68 22.14 -4.08
N SER A 423 20.97 21.92 -3.80
CA SER A 423 21.78 20.88 -4.44
C SER A 423 21.42 19.46 -3.95
N LYS A 424 20.85 19.32 -2.74
CA LYS A 424 20.43 18.03 -2.18
C LYS A 424 18.98 17.65 -2.49
N LEU A 425 18.19 18.54 -3.06
CA LEU A 425 16.80 18.30 -3.45
C LEU A 425 16.65 17.47 -4.74
N PHE A 426 17.72 17.27 -5.49
CA PHE A 426 17.69 16.61 -6.78
C PHE A 426 18.01 15.10 -6.75
N ALA A 427 18.32 14.53 -5.60
CA ALA A 427 18.81 13.15 -5.48
C ALA A 427 17.71 12.10 -5.22
N VAL A 428 16.43 12.45 -5.12
CA VAL A 428 15.33 11.50 -4.88
C VAL A 428 14.48 11.36 -6.14
N GLN A 429 14.36 10.13 -6.65
CA GLN A 429 13.65 9.81 -7.90
C GLN A 429 12.12 9.92 -7.85
N ASP A 430 11.51 10.23 -6.71
CA ASP A 430 10.06 10.40 -6.61
C ASP A 430 9.63 11.83 -7.00
N ILE A 431 9.22 11.96 -8.26
CA ILE A 431 8.81 13.23 -8.86
C ILE A 431 7.50 13.77 -8.25
N GLY A 432 6.59 12.90 -7.82
CA GLY A 432 5.26 13.29 -7.30
C GLY A 432 5.32 14.02 -5.96
N HIS A 433 5.97 13.43 -4.98
CA HIS A 433 6.05 13.98 -3.62
C HIS A 433 6.90 15.24 -3.54
N GLN A 434 8.02 15.32 -4.28
CA GLN A 434 8.81 16.55 -4.38
C GLN A 434 8.03 17.70 -5.00
N ALA A 435 7.17 17.40 -5.97
CA ALA A 435 6.38 18.42 -6.63
C ALA A 435 5.31 19.00 -5.69
N LEU A 436 4.70 18.19 -4.82
CA LEU A 436 3.78 18.66 -3.78
C LEU A 436 4.48 19.61 -2.80
N TYR A 437 5.69 19.28 -2.37
CA TYR A 437 6.50 20.18 -1.55
C TYR A 437 6.77 21.53 -2.23
N ARG A 438 7.05 21.52 -3.53
CA ARG A 438 7.24 22.75 -4.30
C ARG A 438 5.98 23.60 -4.36
N GLN A 439 4.78 22.99 -4.37
CA GLN A 439 3.52 23.71 -4.32
C GLN A 439 3.35 24.49 -3.01
N ILE A 440 3.65 23.86 -1.88
CA ILE A 440 3.59 24.53 -0.56
C ILE A 440 4.63 25.65 -0.49
N ALA A 441 5.88 25.37 -0.88
CA ALA A 441 6.95 26.37 -0.89
C ALA A 441 6.60 27.57 -1.77
N PHE A 442 6.04 27.31 -2.95
CA PHE A 442 5.52 28.36 -3.83
C PHE A 442 4.43 29.20 -3.14
N GLY A 443 3.44 28.53 -2.53
CA GLY A 443 2.33 29.22 -1.84
C GLY A 443 2.82 30.12 -0.71
N LEU A 444 3.69 29.62 0.17
CA LEU A 444 4.28 30.40 1.26
C LEU A 444 5.10 31.57 0.75
N SER A 445 5.97 31.34 -0.25
CA SER A 445 6.79 32.39 -0.86
C SER A 445 5.91 33.47 -1.50
N ALA A 446 4.84 33.07 -2.18
CA ALA A 446 3.88 33.98 -2.78
C ALA A 446 3.14 34.83 -1.71
N LEU A 447 2.72 34.21 -0.62
CA LEU A 447 2.08 34.91 0.51
C LEU A 447 3.03 35.91 1.16
N MET A 448 4.28 35.52 1.45
CA MET A 448 5.29 36.41 2.01
C MET A 448 5.59 37.60 1.07
N ALA A 449 5.74 37.36 -0.23
CA ALA A 449 5.96 38.41 -1.23
C ALA A 449 4.75 39.35 -1.34
N LYS A 450 3.52 38.85 -1.16
CA LYS A 450 2.29 39.66 -1.06
C LYS A 450 2.21 40.44 0.26
N GLY A 451 3.06 40.17 1.24
CA GLY A 451 3.03 40.79 2.56
C GLY A 451 2.01 40.18 3.51
N ALA A 452 1.59 38.92 3.28
CA ALA A 452 0.72 38.18 4.15
C ALA A 452 1.39 37.93 5.51
N GLY A 453 0.61 38.05 6.59
CA GLY A 453 1.08 37.81 7.94
C GLY A 453 1.03 36.32 8.33
N GLU A 454 1.43 36.02 9.57
CA GLU A 454 1.43 34.64 10.11
C GLU A 454 0.04 33.99 10.05
N LYS A 455 -1.04 34.75 10.19
CA LYS A 455 -2.41 34.22 10.16
C LYS A 455 -2.76 33.63 8.78
N GLU A 456 -2.42 34.31 7.70
CA GLU A 456 -2.68 33.85 6.34
C GLU A 456 -1.81 32.63 6.00
N GLN A 457 -0.55 32.62 6.45
CA GLN A 457 0.35 31.50 6.27
C GLN A 457 -0.15 30.26 7.05
N SER A 458 -0.59 30.44 8.29
CA SER A 458 -1.18 29.36 9.10
C SER A 458 -2.48 28.82 8.47
N ALA A 459 -3.32 29.70 7.91
CA ALA A 459 -4.55 29.27 7.23
C ALA A 459 -4.23 28.43 5.97
N MET A 460 -3.18 28.79 5.25
CA MET A 460 -2.73 28.01 4.10
C MET A 460 -2.25 26.61 4.53
N LEU A 461 -1.47 26.53 5.59
CA LEU A 461 -0.98 25.25 6.11
C LEU A 461 -2.11 24.37 6.70
N ASP A 462 -3.15 24.97 7.29
CA ASP A 462 -4.34 24.25 7.76
C ASP A 462 -5.14 23.68 6.57
N ASP A 463 -5.37 24.46 5.51
CA ASP A 463 -6.00 23.96 4.27
C ASP A 463 -5.20 22.80 3.67
N TRP A 464 -3.86 22.91 3.65
CA TRP A 464 -3.01 21.84 3.16
C TRP A 464 -3.10 20.56 4.01
N LEU A 465 -3.03 20.68 5.34
CA LEU A 465 -3.16 19.51 6.23
C LEU A 465 -4.52 18.82 6.03
N ARG A 466 -5.60 19.59 5.93
CA ARG A 466 -6.93 19.06 5.68
C ARG A 466 -7.01 18.36 4.32
N SER A 467 -6.45 18.98 3.28
CA SER A 467 -6.38 18.40 1.94
C SER A 467 -5.63 17.08 1.94
N LEU A 468 -4.46 17.02 2.59
CA LEU A 468 -3.70 15.79 2.73
C LEU A 468 -4.53 14.69 3.44
N VAL A 469 -5.16 15.02 4.56
CA VAL A 469 -5.95 14.04 5.33
C VAL A 469 -7.14 13.52 4.52
N VAL A 470 -7.88 14.40 3.84
CA VAL A 470 -9.04 13.96 3.06
C VAL A 470 -8.62 13.09 1.87
N HIS A 471 -7.48 13.39 1.26
CA HIS A 471 -6.88 12.60 0.17
C HIS A 471 -6.48 11.20 0.67
N GLU A 472 -5.65 11.11 1.72
CA GLU A 472 -5.18 9.82 2.23
C GLU A 472 -6.32 8.94 2.76
N VAL A 473 -7.33 9.54 3.40
CA VAL A 473 -8.55 8.82 3.78
C VAL A 473 -9.28 8.30 2.55
N GLY A 474 -9.31 9.05 1.44
CA GLY A 474 -9.87 8.60 0.16
C GLY A 474 -9.23 7.30 -0.34
N HIS A 475 -7.90 7.18 -0.24
CA HIS A 475 -7.20 5.94 -0.56
C HIS A 475 -7.65 4.78 0.34
N THR A 476 -7.84 5.04 1.63
CA THR A 476 -8.34 3.99 2.55
C THR A 476 -9.82 3.62 2.32
N LEU A 477 -10.55 4.41 1.54
CA LEU A 477 -11.90 4.08 1.06
C LEU A 477 -11.87 3.33 -0.29
N GLY A 478 -10.68 3.03 -0.82
CA GLY A 478 -10.48 2.29 -2.05
C GLY A 478 -10.26 3.15 -3.29
N LEU A 479 -10.33 4.47 -3.21
CA LEU A 479 -10.18 5.37 -4.35
C LEU A 479 -8.72 5.47 -4.78
N ASN A 480 -8.45 5.44 -6.09
CA ASN A 480 -7.18 5.80 -6.69
C ASN A 480 -7.16 7.28 -7.12
N HIS A 481 -6.03 7.74 -7.66
CA HIS A 481 -5.91 9.13 -8.11
C HIS A 481 -6.86 9.47 -9.26
N ASN A 482 -7.23 10.76 -9.33
CA ASN A 482 -7.97 11.33 -10.45
C ASN A 482 -7.37 12.68 -10.86
N PHE A 483 -6.33 12.66 -11.69
CA PHE A 483 -5.59 13.85 -12.17
C PHE A 483 -6.32 14.63 -13.28
N ARG A 484 -7.55 14.28 -13.59
CA ARG A 484 -8.40 15.03 -14.51
C ARG A 484 -9.42 15.91 -13.80
N ALA A 485 -9.53 15.76 -12.50
CA ALA A 485 -10.55 16.44 -11.71
C ALA A 485 -10.27 17.94 -11.52
N SER A 486 -9.03 18.41 -11.69
CA SER A 486 -8.61 19.81 -11.62
C SER A 486 -9.41 20.75 -12.55
N GLN A 487 -9.95 20.21 -13.65
CA GLN A 487 -10.67 20.98 -14.67
C GLN A 487 -12.14 21.27 -14.32
N TYR A 488 -12.51 21.15 -13.06
CA TYR A 488 -13.89 21.30 -12.59
C TYR A 488 -14.39 22.75 -12.59
N LEU A 489 -13.66 23.69 -11.96
CA LEU A 489 -14.07 25.08 -11.78
C LEU A 489 -13.46 26.02 -12.82
N THR A 490 -14.17 27.09 -13.14
CA THR A 490 -13.61 28.20 -13.91
C THR A 490 -12.67 29.06 -13.05
N MET A 491 -11.77 29.83 -13.69
CA MET A 491 -10.87 30.77 -13.03
C MET A 491 -11.60 31.72 -12.06
N SER A 492 -12.81 32.17 -12.40
CA SER A 492 -13.59 33.08 -11.56
C SER A 492 -14.20 32.40 -10.33
N GLN A 493 -14.41 31.08 -10.37
CA GLN A 493 -14.99 30.30 -9.28
C GLN A 493 -13.94 29.87 -8.25
N LEU A 494 -12.68 29.69 -8.63
CA LEU A 494 -11.61 29.18 -7.75
C LEU A 494 -11.45 29.99 -6.46
N ASN A 495 -11.74 31.28 -6.47
CA ASN A 495 -11.65 32.14 -5.28
C ASN A 495 -13.02 32.50 -4.66
N ASN A 496 -14.09 31.81 -5.07
CA ASN A 496 -15.40 31.90 -4.43
C ASN A 496 -15.45 30.92 -3.23
N SER A 497 -15.02 31.37 -2.06
CA SER A 497 -14.95 30.53 -0.85
C SER A 497 -16.30 29.98 -0.38
N VAL A 498 -17.44 30.54 -0.81
CA VAL A 498 -18.77 30.00 -0.49
C VAL A 498 -19.04 28.73 -1.28
N GLU A 499 -18.61 28.69 -2.53
CA GLU A 499 -18.75 27.54 -3.43
C GLU A 499 -17.69 26.47 -3.11
N THR A 500 -16.41 26.86 -3.04
CA THR A 500 -15.30 25.92 -2.88
C THR A 500 -15.30 25.20 -1.53
N ARG A 501 -15.82 25.81 -0.45
CA ARG A 501 -16.00 25.13 0.84
C ARG A 501 -17.03 23.99 0.81
N LYS A 502 -17.88 23.91 -0.20
CA LYS A 502 -18.91 22.86 -0.34
C LYS A 502 -18.49 21.74 -1.25
N SER A 503 -17.68 22.03 -2.27
CA SER A 503 -17.40 21.12 -3.36
C SER A 503 -15.92 21.00 -3.71
N GLY A 504 -15.03 21.59 -2.91
CA GLY A 504 -13.60 21.63 -3.23
C GLY A 504 -13.25 22.62 -4.35
N LEU A 505 -11.97 22.67 -4.69
CA LEU A 505 -11.41 23.42 -5.84
C LEU A 505 -11.37 22.54 -7.09
N SER A 506 -11.29 21.23 -6.91
CA SER A 506 -11.27 20.18 -7.92
C SER A 506 -12.52 19.33 -7.85
N GLY A 507 -12.80 18.58 -8.90
CA GLY A 507 -13.87 17.57 -8.92
C GLY A 507 -13.63 16.43 -7.96
N SER A 508 -12.38 16.19 -7.56
CA SER A 508 -11.98 15.11 -6.64
C SER A 508 -10.82 15.55 -5.75
N VAL A 509 -10.86 15.16 -4.49
CA VAL A 509 -9.72 15.29 -3.57
C VAL A 509 -8.61 14.27 -3.88
N MET A 510 -8.84 13.33 -4.79
CA MET A 510 -7.84 12.38 -5.25
C MET A 510 -6.95 12.95 -6.36
N ASP A 511 -7.04 14.25 -6.64
CA ASP A 511 -6.15 15.01 -7.52
C ASP A 511 -4.97 15.59 -6.74
N TYR A 512 -3.84 15.80 -7.42
CA TYR A 512 -2.72 16.59 -6.92
C TYR A 512 -2.86 18.03 -7.39
N GLU A 513 -3.68 18.79 -6.68
CA GLU A 513 -4.00 20.16 -7.02
C GLU A 513 -2.79 21.11 -6.92
N ALA A 514 -2.76 22.11 -7.79
CA ALA A 514 -1.88 23.27 -7.59
C ALA A 514 -2.33 24.09 -6.38
N THR A 515 -1.38 24.69 -5.65
CA THR A 515 -1.73 25.69 -4.62
C THR A 515 -2.48 26.86 -5.27
N ASN A 516 -3.71 27.11 -4.85
CA ASN A 516 -4.52 28.21 -5.34
C ASN A 516 -4.10 29.53 -4.66
N VAL A 517 -3.24 30.30 -5.30
CA VAL A 517 -2.87 31.64 -4.84
C VAL A 517 -3.54 32.67 -5.73
N ALA A 518 -4.48 33.43 -5.17
CA ALA A 518 -5.19 34.47 -5.91
C ALA A 518 -4.23 35.54 -6.46
N PRO A 519 -4.50 36.15 -7.63
CA PRO A 519 -3.76 37.29 -8.13
C PRO A 519 -3.68 38.45 -7.14
N ILE A 520 -2.69 39.31 -7.30
CA ILE A 520 -2.55 40.53 -6.47
C ILE A 520 -3.80 41.40 -6.64
N GLY A 521 -4.38 41.82 -5.51
CA GLY A 521 -5.57 42.69 -5.50
C GLY A 521 -6.92 41.92 -5.61
N GLN A 522 -6.89 40.61 -5.74
CA GLN A 522 -8.09 39.79 -5.68
C GLN A 522 -8.26 39.13 -4.29
N PRO A 523 -9.50 38.86 -3.86
CA PRO A 523 -9.74 38.09 -2.65
C PRO A 523 -9.10 36.70 -2.75
N GLN A 524 -8.52 36.21 -1.67
CA GLN A 524 -8.01 34.85 -1.56
C GLN A 524 -9.16 33.90 -1.15
N GLY A 525 -9.39 32.84 -1.94
CA GLY A 525 -10.24 31.71 -1.58
C GLY A 525 -9.47 30.65 -0.77
N GLN A 526 -9.92 29.40 -0.84
CA GLN A 526 -9.18 28.27 -0.30
C GLN A 526 -7.89 28.02 -1.08
N TYR A 527 -6.88 27.49 -0.41
CA TYR A 527 -5.60 27.16 -1.03
C TYR A 527 -5.61 25.76 -1.63
N TRP A 528 -6.36 24.83 -1.04
CA TRP A 528 -6.60 23.46 -1.49
C TRP A 528 -8.03 23.02 -1.17
N SER A 529 -8.47 21.93 -1.81
CA SER A 529 -9.72 21.26 -1.45
C SER A 529 -9.63 20.65 -0.05
N THR A 530 -10.61 20.92 0.79
CA THR A 530 -10.68 20.42 2.17
C THR A 530 -11.88 19.51 2.42
N VAL A 531 -12.66 19.23 1.38
CA VAL A 531 -13.85 18.39 1.39
C VAL A 531 -13.96 17.61 0.07
N PRO A 532 -14.58 16.41 0.06
CA PRO A 532 -14.81 15.64 -1.16
C PRO A 532 -15.54 16.44 -2.22
N GLY A 533 -15.13 16.26 -3.47
CA GLY A 533 -15.74 16.90 -4.64
C GLY A 533 -16.89 16.08 -5.25
N PRO A 534 -17.50 16.58 -6.33
CA PRO A 534 -18.63 15.90 -7.00
C PRO A 534 -18.26 14.54 -7.59
N TYR A 535 -17.02 14.36 -8.03
CA TYR A 535 -16.53 13.06 -8.48
C TYR A 535 -16.44 12.07 -7.31
N ASP A 536 -15.92 12.50 -6.17
CA ASP A 536 -15.80 11.66 -4.97
C ASP A 536 -17.18 11.20 -4.47
N ASP A 537 -18.17 12.09 -4.48
CA ASP A 537 -19.56 11.76 -4.18
C ASP A 537 -20.10 10.64 -5.08
N TRP A 538 -19.81 10.75 -6.38
CA TRP A 538 -20.24 9.77 -7.37
C TRP A 538 -19.47 8.44 -7.22
N ALA A 539 -18.19 8.51 -6.93
CA ALA A 539 -17.38 7.33 -6.69
C ALA A 539 -17.85 6.57 -5.44
N ILE A 540 -18.12 7.26 -4.34
CA ILE A 540 -18.70 6.66 -3.13
C ILE A 540 -20.10 6.09 -3.39
N ASP A 541 -20.95 6.75 -4.19
CA ASP A 541 -22.26 6.21 -4.60
C ASP A 541 -22.09 4.89 -5.36
N TYR A 542 -21.16 4.82 -6.32
CA TYR A 542 -20.86 3.57 -7.02
C TYR A 542 -20.33 2.50 -6.08
N GLY A 543 -19.32 2.80 -5.27
CA GLY A 543 -18.63 1.82 -4.43
C GLY A 543 -19.47 1.30 -3.26
N TYR A 544 -20.29 2.16 -2.64
CA TYR A 544 -20.88 1.90 -1.32
C TYR A 544 -22.38 1.87 -1.25
N SER A 545 -23.14 2.41 -2.24
CA SER A 545 -24.60 2.31 -2.18
C SER A 545 -25.07 0.87 -2.06
N GLU A 546 -26.13 0.66 -1.27
CA GLU A 546 -26.63 -0.68 -0.90
C GLU A 546 -26.95 -1.50 -2.15
N ALA A 547 -26.41 -2.74 -2.20
CA ALA A 547 -26.64 -3.65 -3.30
C ALA A 547 -28.07 -4.20 -3.29
N LEU A 548 -28.64 -4.36 -4.47
CA LEU A 548 -29.94 -5.03 -4.63
C LEU A 548 -29.77 -6.55 -4.57
N ALA A 549 -30.80 -7.23 -4.05
CA ALA A 549 -30.77 -8.69 -3.93
C ALA A 549 -30.84 -9.41 -5.30
N ASP A 550 -31.48 -8.79 -6.30
CA ASP A 550 -31.52 -9.31 -7.67
C ASP A 550 -30.27 -8.84 -8.44
N PRO A 551 -29.39 -9.76 -8.91
CA PRO A 551 -28.17 -9.40 -9.62
C PRO A 551 -28.41 -8.60 -10.92
N VAL A 552 -29.48 -8.87 -11.64
CA VAL A 552 -29.81 -8.16 -12.89
C VAL A 552 -30.24 -6.73 -12.60
N ALA A 553 -31.05 -6.55 -11.56
CA ALA A 553 -31.45 -5.21 -11.11
C ALA A 553 -30.26 -4.43 -10.55
N GLU A 554 -29.32 -5.10 -9.85
CA GLU A 554 -28.10 -4.48 -9.34
C GLU A 554 -27.20 -4.00 -10.47
N GLU A 555 -26.96 -4.84 -11.49
CA GLU A 555 -26.17 -4.48 -12.66
C GLU A 555 -26.77 -3.27 -13.39
N ALA A 556 -28.08 -3.26 -13.63
CA ALA A 556 -28.78 -2.14 -14.23
C ALA A 556 -28.69 -0.86 -13.38
N ARG A 557 -28.74 -0.99 -12.06
CA ARG A 557 -28.57 0.14 -11.13
C ARG A 557 -27.18 0.72 -11.20
N LEU A 558 -26.15 -0.12 -11.17
CA LEU A 558 -24.74 0.30 -11.27
C LEU A 558 -24.46 0.97 -12.61
N GLU A 559 -24.99 0.43 -13.72
CA GLU A 559 -24.85 1.05 -15.03
C GLU A 559 -25.52 2.44 -15.08
N ASN A 560 -26.66 2.64 -14.42
CA ASN A 560 -27.28 3.95 -14.30
C ASN A 560 -26.42 4.95 -13.51
N ILE A 561 -25.65 4.48 -12.52
CA ILE A 561 -24.67 5.31 -11.81
C ILE A 561 -23.52 5.68 -12.77
N LEU A 562 -22.97 4.70 -13.46
CA LEU A 562 -21.83 4.85 -14.37
C LEU A 562 -22.17 5.69 -15.62
N ALA A 563 -23.41 5.65 -16.10
CA ALA A 563 -23.87 6.46 -17.22
C ALA A 563 -23.73 7.97 -17.00
N ARG A 564 -23.56 8.41 -15.75
CA ARG A 564 -23.27 9.81 -15.40
C ARG A 564 -21.85 10.26 -15.74
N SER A 565 -20.93 9.35 -16.08
CA SER A 565 -19.49 9.60 -16.34
C SER A 565 -19.22 10.65 -17.43
N THR A 566 -20.21 10.91 -18.31
CA THR A 566 -20.10 11.91 -19.38
C THR A 566 -20.22 13.36 -18.88
N ARG A 567 -20.58 13.57 -17.62
CA ARG A 567 -20.67 14.91 -17.02
C ARG A 567 -19.28 15.45 -16.76
N PRO A 568 -18.99 16.72 -17.11
CA PRO A 568 -17.65 17.29 -16.95
C PRO A 568 -17.10 17.21 -15.52
N GLU A 569 -17.95 17.40 -14.51
CA GLU A 569 -17.57 17.33 -13.09
C GLU A 569 -17.23 15.93 -12.59
N LEU A 570 -17.50 14.89 -13.40
CA LEU A 570 -17.23 13.48 -13.12
C LEU A 570 -16.12 12.92 -14.01
N ALA A 571 -15.35 13.78 -14.66
CA ALA A 571 -14.26 13.36 -15.52
C ALA A 571 -13.21 12.59 -14.72
N PHE A 572 -12.68 11.50 -15.30
CA PHE A 572 -11.69 10.62 -14.68
C PHE A 572 -10.48 10.42 -15.57
N GLY A 573 -9.32 10.35 -14.96
CA GLY A 573 -8.04 9.97 -15.55
C GLY A 573 -7.01 9.80 -14.43
N ASN A 574 -6.33 8.67 -14.38
CA ASN A 574 -5.44 8.29 -13.30
C ASN A 574 -3.96 8.33 -13.68
N ASP A 575 -3.10 7.76 -12.83
CA ASP A 575 -1.64 7.72 -13.01
C ASP A 575 -1.23 7.09 -14.35
N ALA A 576 -2.00 6.14 -14.88
CA ALA A 576 -1.72 5.50 -16.18
C ALA A 576 -1.96 6.45 -17.36
N ASP A 577 -2.79 7.46 -17.19
CA ASP A 577 -3.14 8.46 -18.20
C ASP A 577 -2.31 9.75 -18.08
N ASP A 578 -1.55 9.91 -16.99
CA ASP A 578 -0.71 11.08 -16.72
C ASP A 578 0.38 11.23 -17.80
N MET A 579 0.54 12.45 -18.29
CA MET A 579 1.54 12.81 -19.30
C MET A 579 2.99 12.45 -18.92
N ARG A 580 3.27 12.28 -17.62
CA ARG A 580 4.62 11.96 -17.11
C ARG A 580 4.86 10.45 -17.00
N ALA A 581 3.82 9.64 -17.08
CA ALA A 581 3.96 8.19 -16.97
C ALA A 581 4.69 7.62 -18.19
N PRO A 582 5.69 6.75 -18.02
CA PRO A 582 6.39 6.13 -19.15
C PRO A 582 5.44 5.35 -20.06
N GLY A 583 5.41 5.72 -21.35
CA GLY A 583 4.55 5.10 -22.36
C GLY A 583 3.08 5.51 -22.32
N ALA A 584 2.70 6.36 -21.39
CA ALA A 584 1.38 6.99 -21.28
C ALA A 584 1.40 8.41 -21.86
N GLY A 585 0.50 9.27 -21.47
CA GLY A 585 0.43 10.65 -21.96
C GLY A 585 -0.51 10.78 -23.14
N ILE A 586 -1.60 10.03 -23.12
CA ILE A 586 -2.60 10.01 -24.19
C ILE A 586 -3.52 11.24 -24.10
N ASP A 587 -3.86 11.67 -22.88
CA ASP A 587 -4.75 12.79 -22.66
C ASP A 587 -4.02 13.95 -21.93
N PRO A 588 -3.75 15.08 -22.62
CA PRO A 588 -3.06 16.23 -22.02
C PRO A 588 -3.89 16.95 -20.93
N ARG A 589 -5.13 16.52 -20.70
CA ARG A 589 -5.99 17.03 -19.62
C ARG A 589 -5.79 16.27 -18.32
N VAL A 590 -5.07 15.15 -18.34
CA VAL A 590 -4.68 14.40 -17.15
C VAL A 590 -3.32 14.92 -16.69
N MET A 591 -3.33 15.86 -15.76
CA MET A 591 -2.14 16.57 -15.30
C MET A 591 -2.21 16.77 -13.79
N THR A 592 -1.07 16.75 -13.13
CA THR A 592 -0.94 17.14 -11.73
C THR A 592 -0.50 18.59 -11.62
N PHE A 593 -0.88 19.26 -10.53
CA PHE A 593 -0.49 20.63 -10.19
C PHE A 593 -1.00 21.69 -11.18
N ASP A 594 -2.15 21.44 -11.78
CA ASP A 594 -2.95 22.43 -12.48
C ASP A 594 -4.28 22.68 -11.74
N LEU A 595 -5.04 23.66 -12.18
CA LEU A 595 -6.42 23.96 -11.73
C LEU A 595 -7.15 24.68 -12.85
N SER A 596 -8.48 24.66 -12.77
CA SER A 596 -9.42 25.34 -13.68
C SER A 596 -9.72 24.56 -14.95
N SER A 597 -10.94 24.70 -15.41
CA SER A 597 -11.38 24.28 -16.76
C SER A 597 -10.63 25.01 -17.89
N ASP A 598 -9.89 26.08 -17.57
CA ASP A 598 -8.95 26.77 -18.43
C ASP A 598 -7.53 26.62 -17.84
N ALA A 599 -6.93 25.44 -18.02
CA ALA A 599 -5.61 25.13 -17.50
C ALA A 599 -4.51 26.03 -18.07
N ILE A 600 -4.66 26.48 -19.34
CA ILE A 600 -3.71 27.41 -19.97
C ILE A 600 -3.80 28.80 -19.33
N GLY A 601 -5.01 29.34 -19.18
CA GLY A 601 -5.25 30.61 -18.51
C GLY A 601 -4.79 30.59 -17.06
N PHE A 602 -4.95 29.46 -16.35
CA PHE A 602 -4.43 29.26 -15.00
C PHE A 602 -2.90 29.30 -14.98
N ALA A 603 -2.24 28.61 -15.90
CA ALA A 603 -0.77 28.61 -16.01
C ALA A 603 -0.23 30.02 -16.34
N GLU A 604 -0.87 30.74 -17.27
CA GLU A 604 -0.51 32.14 -17.60
C GLU A 604 -0.68 33.07 -16.40
N GLN A 605 -1.78 32.96 -15.67
CA GLN A 605 -2.03 33.74 -14.45
C GLN A 605 -0.96 33.44 -13.38
N ARG A 606 -0.56 32.18 -13.23
CA ARG A 606 0.49 31.76 -12.29
C ARG A 606 1.85 32.34 -12.69
N LEU A 607 2.21 32.33 -13.98
CA LEU A 607 3.42 32.95 -14.48
C LEU A 607 3.43 34.47 -14.24
N GLN A 608 2.30 35.14 -14.49
CA GLN A 608 2.16 36.58 -14.20
C GLN A 608 2.33 36.86 -12.70
N LEU A 609 1.76 36.05 -11.84
CA LEU A 609 1.93 36.14 -10.38
C LEU A 609 3.42 36.01 -10.02
N ILE A 610 4.12 35.00 -10.54
CA ILE A 610 5.55 34.79 -10.29
C ILE A 610 6.35 36.02 -10.69
N GLN A 611 6.14 36.57 -11.88
CA GLN A 611 6.81 37.78 -12.35
C GLN A 611 6.57 38.98 -11.43
N GLN A 612 5.36 39.15 -10.92
CA GLN A 612 5.04 40.23 -9.98
C GLN A 612 5.69 40.03 -8.61
N LEU A 613 5.82 38.78 -8.17
CA LEU A 613 6.43 38.43 -6.88
C LEU A 613 7.95 38.55 -6.93
N GLU A 614 8.60 38.20 -8.04
CA GLU A 614 10.05 38.21 -8.21
C GLU A 614 10.66 39.58 -7.85
N VAL A 615 10.00 40.68 -8.22
CA VAL A 615 10.42 42.03 -7.88
C VAL A 615 10.47 42.24 -6.36
N ASN A 616 9.55 41.63 -5.61
CA ASN A 616 9.44 41.80 -4.16
C ASN A 616 10.24 40.75 -3.37
N LEU A 617 10.47 39.56 -3.92
CA LEU A 617 11.18 38.46 -3.26
C LEU A 617 12.57 38.92 -2.80
N ARG A 618 13.35 39.52 -3.70
CA ARG A 618 14.70 39.97 -3.41
C ARG A 618 14.77 40.99 -2.28
N GLN A 619 13.83 41.93 -2.22
CA GLN A 619 13.79 42.94 -1.17
C GLN A 619 13.34 42.40 0.20
N LYS A 620 12.45 41.39 0.22
CA LYS A 620 11.83 40.88 1.43
C LYS A 620 12.56 39.68 2.02
N LEU A 621 13.17 38.84 1.19
CA LEU A 621 13.79 37.59 1.63
C LEU A 621 15.32 37.70 1.78
N THR A 622 15.98 38.77 1.28
CA THR A 622 17.41 38.95 1.50
C THR A 622 17.71 39.79 2.74
N ARG A 623 18.62 39.29 3.57
CA ARG A 623 19.20 40.05 4.68
C ARG A 623 20.71 40.26 4.43
N PRO A 624 21.30 41.39 4.82
CA PRO A 624 22.74 41.61 4.72
C PRO A 624 23.50 40.47 5.43
N GLY A 625 24.43 39.83 4.73
CA GLY A 625 25.24 38.74 5.24
C GLY A 625 24.65 37.34 5.09
N GLN A 626 23.47 37.18 4.50
CA GLN A 626 22.92 35.85 4.14
C GLN A 626 23.38 35.43 2.74
N SER A 627 23.54 34.11 2.57
CA SER A 627 23.79 33.50 1.26
C SER A 627 22.62 33.72 0.32
N PHE A 628 22.86 34.07 -0.95
CA PHE A 628 21.83 34.07 -2.00
C PHE A 628 21.30 32.69 -2.37
N GLN A 629 21.91 31.63 -1.87
CA GLN A 629 21.39 30.27 -2.03
C GLN A 629 20.00 30.07 -1.38
N ALA A 630 19.58 30.98 -0.50
CA ALA A 630 18.26 30.98 0.11
C ALA A 630 17.18 31.70 -0.75
N LEU A 631 17.52 32.20 -1.91
CA LEU A 631 16.63 32.81 -2.91
C LEU A 631 16.44 31.93 -4.13
#